data_7b20bedb59ef643b8c967ee2115a5b26
#
_entry.id   7b20bedb59ef643b8c967ee2115a5b26
#
_cell.length_a   1.000
_cell.length_b   1.000
_cell.length_c   1.000
_cell.angle_alpha   90.00
_cell.angle_beta   90.00
_cell.angle_gamma   90.00
#
_symmetry.space_group_name_H-M   'P 1'
#
loop_
_entity.id
_entity.type
_entity.pdbx_description
1 polymer ?
#
loop_
_entity_poly.entity_id
_entity_poly.type
_entity_poly.pdbx_seq_one_letter_code
_entity_poly.pdbx_strand_id
1 'polypeptide(L)'
;MIELRASEQSQREIGEFLRLLDELANPPESAIRPIQEGIRAGFAAIFASEGEAGEAPWAQLAEMTRRQRERLGYPPAHPILHRSGVYRRSFTDEHHVNHVSEWSAGGGVWRIAEGSTDERADRLEFGDPRTPARPVTILGAAGEARLSYVLDQLFEDWFEG
;
A
#
# COMPACT_ATOMS: atom_id res chain seq x y z
N MET A 1 31.62 -15.85 -47.28
CA MET A 1 30.94 -15.87 -45.96
C MET A 1 31.14 -14.48 -45.36
N ILE A 2 30.07 -13.76 -45.04
CA ILE A 2 30.13 -12.43 -44.38
C ILE A 2 29.88 -12.67 -42.92
N GLU A 3 30.83 -12.32 -42.06
CA GLU A 3 30.69 -12.39 -40.58
C GLU A 3 30.32 -11.00 -40.09
N LEU A 4 29.12 -10.85 -39.52
CA LEU A 4 28.67 -9.61 -38.89
C LEU A 4 28.96 -9.72 -37.39
N ARG A 5 29.77 -8.78 -36.87
CA ARG A 5 30.05 -8.64 -35.44
C ARG A 5 29.49 -7.31 -34.95
N ALA A 6 28.74 -7.35 -33.85
CA ALA A 6 28.33 -6.13 -33.17
C ALA A 6 29.57 -5.40 -32.61
N SER A 7 29.56 -4.08 -32.64
CA SER A 7 30.61 -3.27 -32.00
C SER A 7 30.62 -3.48 -30.48
N GLU A 8 31.73 -3.19 -29.84
CA GLU A 8 31.82 -3.27 -28.37
C GLU A 8 30.80 -2.36 -27.65
N GLN A 9 30.50 -1.22 -28.27
CA GLN A 9 29.46 -0.31 -27.80
C GLN A 9 28.08 -0.95 -27.92
N SER A 10 27.73 -1.52 -29.06
CA SER A 10 26.44 -2.21 -29.24
C SER A 10 26.30 -3.42 -28.33
N GLN A 11 27.39 -4.13 -28.05
CA GLN A 11 27.36 -5.25 -27.08
C GLN A 11 27.09 -4.76 -25.65
N ARG A 12 27.65 -3.63 -25.25
CA ARG A 12 27.37 -3.00 -23.94
C ARG A 12 25.92 -2.55 -23.84
N GLU A 13 25.43 -1.80 -24.83
CA GLU A 13 24.03 -1.33 -24.86
C GLU A 13 23.03 -2.48 -24.83
N ILE A 14 23.28 -3.58 -25.54
CA ILE A 14 22.45 -4.79 -25.47
C ILE A 14 22.54 -5.42 -24.09
N GLY A 15 23.72 -5.48 -23.48
CA GLY A 15 23.91 -6.00 -22.14
C GLY A 15 23.14 -5.22 -21.07
N GLU A 16 23.19 -3.90 -21.14
CA GLU A 16 22.41 -3.00 -20.25
C GLU A 16 20.91 -3.20 -20.45
N PHE A 17 20.45 -3.25 -21.68
CA PHE A 17 19.03 -3.50 -21.98
C PHE A 17 18.55 -4.85 -21.47
N LEU A 18 19.35 -5.91 -21.63
CA LEU A 18 19.02 -7.24 -21.10
C LEU A 18 18.98 -7.25 -19.57
N ARG A 19 19.89 -6.51 -18.90
CA ARG A 19 19.87 -6.34 -17.44
C ARG A 19 18.59 -5.65 -16.98
N LEU A 20 18.17 -4.57 -17.64
CA LEU A 20 16.92 -3.88 -17.32
C LEU A 20 15.70 -4.78 -17.51
N LEU A 21 15.67 -5.59 -18.57
CA LEU A 21 14.61 -6.56 -18.76
C LEU A 21 14.57 -7.63 -17.66
N ASP A 22 15.72 -8.08 -17.18
CA ASP A 22 15.80 -9.05 -16.07
C ASP A 22 15.33 -8.40 -14.75
N GLU A 23 15.73 -7.18 -14.46
CA GLU A 23 15.25 -6.43 -13.28
C GLU A 23 13.75 -6.16 -13.35
N LEU A 24 13.18 -5.87 -14.53
CA LEU A 24 11.73 -5.75 -14.70
C LEU A 24 11.01 -7.08 -14.52
N ALA A 25 11.62 -8.19 -14.91
CA ALA A 25 11.06 -9.51 -14.71
C ALA A 25 11.18 -10.01 -13.26
N ASN A 26 12.29 -9.62 -12.59
CA ASN A 26 12.68 -10.05 -11.25
C ASN A 26 13.14 -8.84 -10.44
N PRO A 27 12.21 -7.94 -10.01
CA PRO A 27 12.59 -6.71 -9.34
C PRO A 27 13.33 -6.98 -8.04
N PRO A 28 14.40 -6.22 -7.75
CA PRO A 28 15.07 -6.32 -6.46
C PRO A 28 14.14 -5.82 -5.34
N GLU A 29 14.34 -6.28 -4.12
CA GLU A 29 13.57 -5.85 -2.95
C GLU A 29 13.64 -4.32 -2.76
N SER A 30 14.76 -3.70 -3.10
CA SER A 30 14.94 -2.24 -3.06
C SER A 30 13.96 -1.48 -3.97
N ALA A 31 13.46 -2.10 -5.04
CA ALA A 31 12.45 -1.52 -5.93
C ALA A 31 11.03 -1.71 -5.36
N ILE A 32 10.78 -2.80 -4.67
CA ILE A 32 9.46 -3.14 -4.11
C ILE A 32 9.17 -2.35 -2.83
N ARG A 33 10.17 -2.17 -1.98
CA ARG A 33 10.03 -1.53 -0.67
C ARG A 33 9.40 -0.11 -0.71
N PRO A 34 9.81 0.81 -1.58
CA PRO A 34 9.18 2.13 -1.69
C PRO A 34 7.69 2.06 -2.06
N ILE A 35 7.28 1.08 -2.88
CA ILE A 35 5.88 0.87 -3.25
C ILE A 35 5.07 0.41 -2.03
N GLN A 36 5.57 -0.56 -1.28
CA GLN A 36 4.95 -1.03 -0.04
C GLN A 36 4.82 0.09 0.99
N GLU A 37 5.87 0.88 1.19
CA GLU A 37 5.85 2.07 2.05
C GLU A 37 4.82 3.11 1.57
N GLY A 38 4.70 3.31 0.27
CA GLY A 38 3.69 4.18 -0.35
C GLY A 38 2.26 3.72 -0.04
N ILE A 39 1.98 2.43 -0.14
CA ILE A 39 0.67 1.83 0.20
C ILE A 39 0.38 2.01 1.69
N ARG A 40 1.32 1.68 2.58
CA ARG A 40 1.17 1.86 4.05
C ARG A 40 0.93 3.32 4.43
N ALA A 41 1.60 4.24 3.77
CA ALA A 41 1.36 5.67 3.96
C ALA A 41 -0.04 6.10 3.49
N GLY A 42 -0.56 5.49 2.42
CA GLY A 42 -1.95 5.65 1.99
C GLY A 42 -2.94 5.18 3.07
N PHE A 43 -2.75 4.00 3.62
CA PHE A 43 -3.56 3.51 4.75
C PHE A 43 -3.49 4.45 5.96
N ALA A 44 -2.30 4.95 6.30
CA ALA A 44 -2.13 5.90 7.41
C ALA A 44 -2.93 7.20 7.17
N ALA A 45 -2.97 7.70 5.94
CA ALA A 45 -3.75 8.88 5.56
C ALA A 45 -5.26 8.61 5.66
N ILE A 46 -5.74 7.45 5.23
CA ILE A 46 -7.15 7.04 5.36
C ILE A 46 -7.57 6.99 6.83
N PHE A 47 -6.74 6.41 7.70
CA PHE A 47 -7.01 6.42 9.14
C PHE A 47 -6.98 7.82 9.75
N ALA A 48 -6.06 8.68 9.32
CA ALA A 48 -5.94 10.05 9.84
C ALA A 48 -7.11 10.94 9.44
N SER A 49 -7.67 10.73 8.25
CA SER A 49 -8.80 11.49 7.68
C SER A 49 -10.16 10.84 7.93
N GLU A 50 -10.20 9.70 8.68
CA GLU A 50 -11.42 8.92 8.91
C GLU A 50 -12.13 8.55 7.60
N GLY A 51 -11.35 8.12 6.60
CA GLY A 51 -11.82 7.63 5.31
C GLY A 51 -11.81 8.65 4.18
N GLU A 52 -11.73 9.96 4.47
CA GLU A 52 -11.79 11.01 3.43
C GLU A 52 -10.64 10.89 2.39
N ALA A 53 -9.46 10.45 2.83
CA ALA A 53 -8.32 10.21 1.94
C ALA A 53 -8.45 8.91 1.10
N GLY A 54 -9.46 8.09 1.36
CA GLY A 54 -9.86 6.93 0.58
C GLY A 54 -10.98 7.29 -0.39
N GLU A 55 -12.00 6.44 -0.45
CA GLU A 55 -13.15 6.63 -1.34
C GLU A 55 -14.15 7.67 -0.78
N ALA A 56 -14.42 7.61 0.53
CA ALA A 56 -15.38 8.49 1.19
C ALA A 56 -15.16 8.56 2.71
N PRO A 57 -15.60 9.65 3.36
CA PRO A 57 -15.59 9.73 4.82
C PRO A 57 -16.36 8.59 5.47
N TRP A 58 -15.80 8.01 6.53
CA TRP A 58 -16.45 6.92 7.24
C TRP A 58 -17.71 7.36 7.97
N ALA A 59 -18.69 6.49 7.98
CA ALA A 59 -19.91 6.69 8.75
C ALA A 59 -19.58 6.92 10.22
N GLN A 60 -20.22 7.93 10.83
CA GLN A 60 -20.06 8.27 12.23
C GLN A 60 -20.41 7.10 13.15
N LEU A 61 -19.81 7.08 14.34
CA LEU A 61 -20.12 6.10 15.35
C LEU A 61 -21.57 6.25 15.83
N ALA A 62 -22.26 5.12 16.00
CA ALA A 62 -23.58 5.10 16.61
C ALA A 62 -23.53 5.74 18.01
N GLU A 63 -24.62 6.40 18.40
CA GLU A 63 -24.77 7.07 19.70
C GLU A 63 -24.39 6.17 20.88
N MET A 64 -24.82 4.91 20.86
CA MET A 64 -24.48 3.93 21.91
C MET A 64 -22.97 3.71 21.99
N THR A 65 -22.28 3.61 20.84
CA THR A 65 -20.83 3.42 20.80
C THR A 65 -20.09 4.65 21.35
N ARG A 66 -20.56 5.85 21.02
CA ARG A 66 -20.00 7.11 21.54
C ARG A 66 -20.14 7.16 23.07
N ARG A 67 -21.34 6.91 23.59
CA ARG A 67 -21.60 6.87 25.04
C ARG A 67 -20.78 5.79 25.77
N GLN A 68 -20.58 4.62 25.13
CA GLN A 68 -19.73 3.58 25.70
C GLN A 68 -18.26 4.03 25.78
N ARG A 69 -17.76 4.70 24.75
CA ARG A 69 -16.39 5.24 24.73
C ARG A 69 -16.19 6.30 25.82
N GLU A 70 -17.14 7.23 25.99
CA GLU A 70 -17.12 8.24 27.04
C GLU A 70 -17.06 7.60 28.44
N ARG A 71 -17.87 6.54 28.71
CA ARG A 71 -17.83 5.80 29.98
C ARG A 71 -16.47 5.11 30.19
N LEU A 72 -15.76 4.77 29.14
CA LEU A 72 -14.43 4.18 29.22
C LEU A 72 -13.30 5.23 29.25
N GLY A 73 -13.65 6.53 29.36
CA GLY A 73 -12.70 7.63 29.46
C GLY A 73 -12.07 8.08 28.16
N TYR A 74 -12.61 7.65 27.01
CA TYR A 74 -12.14 8.18 25.74
C TYR A 74 -12.75 9.57 25.47
N PRO A 75 -11.98 10.54 24.95
CA PRO A 75 -12.51 11.85 24.61
C PRO A 75 -13.59 11.74 23.52
N PRO A 76 -14.59 12.66 23.47
CA PRO A 76 -15.64 12.64 22.47
C PRO A 76 -15.13 12.66 21.03
N ALA A 77 -14.03 13.36 20.78
CA ALA A 77 -13.35 13.45 19.48
C ALA A 77 -12.35 12.30 19.23
N HIS A 78 -12.43 11.20 20.01
CA HIS A 78 -11.51 10.09 19.81
C HIS A 78 -11.76 9.43 18.43
N PRO A 79 -10.72 9.31 17.59
CA PRO A 79 -10.92 8.93 16.18
C PRO A 79 -11.60 7.57 16.00
N ILE A 80 -12.36 7.44 14.92
CA ILE A 80 -12.98 6.18 14.50
C ILE A 80 -11.89 5.13 14.24
N LEU A 81 -12.13 3.87 14.62
CA LEU A 81 -11.20 2.74 14.52
C LEU A 81 -9.89 2.86 15.33
N HIS A 82 -9.72 3.90 16.15
CA HIS A 82 -8.50 4.15 16.93
C HIS A 82 -8.56 3.68 18.40
N ARG A 83 -9.56 2.91 18.82
CA ARG A 83 -9.78 2.58 20.23
C ARG A 83 -8.50 2.17 21.00
N SER A 84 -7.73 1.22 20.46
CA SER A 84 -6.44 0.76 21.02
C SER A 84 -5.26 1.02 20.08
N GLY A 85 -5.55 1.49 18.87
CA GLY A 85 -4.56 1.63 17.80
C GLY A 85 -4.07 0.31 17.18
N VAL A 86 -4.45 -0.84 17.73
CA VAL A 86 -4.01 -2.16 17.23
C VAL A 86 -4.45 -2.37 15.80
N TYR A 87 -5.73 -2.11 15.49
CA TYR A 87 -6.25 -2.26 14.13
C TYR A 87 -5.54 -1.35 13.12
N ARG A 88 -5.29 -0.09 13.47
CA ARG A 88 -4.51 0.81 12.62
C ARG A 88 -3.09 0.27 12.41
N ARG A 89 -2.39 -0.13 13.49
CA ARG A 89 -1.02 -0.64 13.36
C ARG A 89 -0.92 -1.88 12.49
N SER A 90 -1.94 -2.74 12.48
CA SER A 90 -1.93 -3.91 11.61
C SER A 90 -1.91 -3.59 10.11
N PHE A 91 -2.23 -2.35 9.70
CA PHE A 91 -2.10 -1.88 8.32
C PHE A 91 -0.85 -1.01 8.08
N THR A 92 -0.36 -0.33 9.13
CA THR A 92 0.64 0.74 8.97
C THR A 92 2.01 0.43 9.56
N ASP A 93 2.14 -0.64 10.33
CA ASP A 93 3.36 -1.05 11.01
C ASP A 93 3.79 -2.42 10.47
N GLU A 94 4.85 -2.44 9.68
CA GLU A 94 5.37 -3.65 9.03
C GLU A 94 5.80 -4.75 10.01
N HIS A 95 6.03 -4.39 11.29
CA HIS A 95 6.42 -5.33 12.34
C HIS A 95 5.22 -5.83 13.17
N HIS A 96 4.01 -5.37 12.87
CA HIS A 96 2.82 -5.81 13.60
C HIS A 96 2.47 -7.25 13.24
N VAL A 97 2.14 -8.09 14.25
CA VAL A 97 1.87 -9.54 14.07
C VAL A 97 0.76 -9.85 13.05
N ASN A 98 -0.19 -8.96 12.88
CA ASN A 98 -1.28 -9.11 11.91
C ASN A 98 -1.03 -8.32 10.60
N HIS A 99 0.15 -7.75 10.40
CA HIS A 99 0.47 -7.08 9.15
C HIS A 99 0.75 -8.12 8.05
N VAL A 100 0.25 -7.85 6.85
CA VAL A 100 0.54 -8.60 5.64
C VAL A 100 1.35 -7.70 4.72
N SER A 101 2.53 -8.16 4.35
CA SER A 101 3.39 -7.51 3.38
C SER A 101 4.03 -8.61 2.53
N GLU A 102 3.52 -8.81 1.33
CA GLU A 102 3.94 -9.86 0.42
C GLU A 102 4.13 -9.30 -0.98
N TRP A 103 5.05 -9.88 -1.73
CA TRP A 103 5.18 -9.58 -3.13
C TRP A 103 5.64 -10.79 -3.94
N SER A 104 5.33 -10.77 -5.21
CA SER A 104 5.81 -11.76 -6.18
C SER A 104 5.94 -11.12 -7.55
N ALA A 105 6.89 -11.63 -8.35
CA ALA A 105 7.04 -11.27 -9.74
C ALA A 105 6.97 -12.52 -10.62
N GLY A 106 6.42 -12.39 -11.82
CA GLY A 106 6.35 -13.48 -12.77
C GLY A 106 5.52 -13.11 -14.00
N GLY A 107 5.96 -13.56 -15.17
CA GLY A 107 5.27 -13.29 -16.43
C GLY A 107 5.15 -11.79 -16.77
N GLY A 108 6.11 -10.97 -16.34
CA GLY A 108 6.08 -9.52 -16.53
C GLY A 108 5.07 -8.77 -15.66
N VAL A 109 4.58 -9.40 -14.59
CA VAL A 109 3.62 -8.81 -13.66
C VAL A 109 4.17 -8.85 -12.25
N TRP A 110 4.17 -7.71 -11.56
CA TRP A 110 4.44 -7.61 -10.13
C TRP A 110 3.12 -7.64 -9.36
N ARG A 111 3.09 -8.40 -8.30
CA ARG A 111 1.97 -8.45 -7.36
C ARG A 111 2.50 -8.06 -5.99
N ILE A 112 1.93 -7.01 -5.43
CA ILE A 112 2.28 -6.50 -4.12
C ILE A 112 1.01 -6.51 -3.29
N ALA A 113 1.05 -7.12 -2.12
CA ALA A 113 -0.05 -7.18 -1.17
C ALA A 113 0.40 -6.54 0.15
N GLU A 114 -0.33 -5.51 0.55
CA GLU A 114 -0.22 -4.87 1.86
C GLU A 114 -1.58 -4.90 2.53
N GLY A 115 -1.63 -5.23 3.81
CA GLY A 115 -2.92 -5.33 4.49
C GLY A 115 -2.84 -5.85 5.91
N SER A 116 -3.93 -6.49 6.35
CA SER A 116 -4.05 -6.99 7.71
C SER A 116 -4.81 -8.31 7.77
N THR A 117 -4.35 -9.22 8.63
CA THR A 117 -5.08 -10.44 9.05
C THR A 117 -5.89 -10.23 10.33
N ASP A 118 -6.11 -8.99 10.77
CA ASP A 118 -6.96 -8.71 11.93
C ASP A 118 -8.38 -9.20 11.68
N GLU A 119 -8.94 -10.00 12.59
CA GLU A 119 -10.27 -10.63 12.48
C GLU A 119 -11.42 -9.65 12.20
N ARG A 120 -11.20 -8.37 12.45
CA ARG A 120 -12.17 -7.29 12.20
C ARG A 120 -12.10 -6.72 10.78
N ALA A 121 -11.02 -7.05 10.03
CA ALA A 121 -10.74 -6.40 8.76
C ALA A 121 -11.90 -6.55 7.78
N ASP A 122 -12.35 -7.77 7.49
CA ASP A 122 -13.45 -8.01 6.55
C ASP A 122 -14.73 -7.27 6.93
N ARG A 123 -15.11 -7.35 8.23
CA ARG A 123 -16.32 -6.67 8.69
C ARG A 123 -16.23 -5.15 8.61
N LEU A 124 -15.05 -4.59 8.83
CA LEU A 124 -14.86 -3.14 8.77
C LEU A 124 -14.71 -2.66 7.32
N GLU A 125 -14.11 -3.46 6.46
CA GLU A 125 -13.95 -3.16 5.04
C GLU A 125 -15.29 -3.18 4.31
N PHE A 126 -16.05 -4.25 4.47
CA PHE A 126 -17.29 -4.48 3.72
C PHE A 126 -18.58 -4.13 4.50
N GLY A 127 -18.47 -3.95 5.80
CA GLY A 127 -19.62 -3.74 6.68
C GLY A 127 -20.43 -5.02 6.93
N ASP A 128 -21.40 -4.90 7.83
CA ASP A 128 -22.43 -5.91 8.10
C ASP A 128 -23.75 -5.19 8.47
N PRO A 129 -24.88 -5.90 8.66
CA PRO A 129 -26.16 -5.27 9.01
C PRO A 129 -26.15 -4.38 10.27
N ARG A 130 -25.11 -4.47 11.10
CA ARG A 130 -24.97 -3.70 12.35
C ARG A 130 -23.79 -2.74 12.33
N THR A 131 -22.87 -2.91 11.38
CA THR A 131 -21.63 -2.16 11.31
C THR A 131 -21.49 -1.57 9.91
N PRO A 132 -21.52 -0.25 9.72
CA PRO A 132 -21.28 0.33 8.41
C PRO A 132 -19.87 0.04 7.93
N ALA A 133 -19.69 -0.11 6.63
CA ALA A 133 -18.38 -0.23 6.00
C ALA A 133 -17.49 0.98 6.33
N ARG A 134 -16.21 0.71 6.54
CA ARG A 134 -15.17 1.71 6.75
C ARG A 134 -13.90 1.23 6.03
N PRO A 135 -13.92 1.26 4.69
CA PRO A 135 -12.83 0.72 3.91
C PRO A 135 -11.51 1.44 4.19
N VAL A 136 -10.44 0.67 4.26
CA VAL A 136 -9.06 1.12 4.46
C VAL A 136 -8.22 0.81 3.24
N THR A 137 -8.56 -0.23 2.50
CA THR A 137 -7.77 -0.75 1.39
C THR A 137 -8.01 -0.01 0.07
N ILE A 138 -9.02 0.85 0.00
CA ILE A 138 -9.31 1.65 -1.20
C ILE A 138 -8.56 2.99 -1.09
N LEU A 139 -7.48 3.10 -1.86
CA LEU A 139 -6.73 4.34 -1.97
C LEU A 139 -7.52 5.33 -2.83
N GLY A 140 -7.75 6.54 -2.30
CA GLY A 140 -8.31 7.62 -3.10
C GLY A 140 -7.26 8.29 -3.99
N ALA A 141 -7.69 9.30 -4.75
CA ALA A 141 -6.86 9.99 -5.74
C ALA A 141 -5.47 10.45 -5.22
N ALA A 142 -5.39 10.90 -3.97
CA ALA A 142 -4.12 11.31 -3.36
C ALA A 142 -3.19 10.11 -3.11
N GLY A 143 -3.74 8.96 -2.71
CA GLY A 143 -2.97 7.72 -2.54
C GLY A 143 -2.48 7.17 -3.87
N GLU A 144 -3.34 7.16 -4.89
CA GLU A 144 -2.99 6.75 -6.25
C GLU A 144 -1.91 7.66 -6.87
N ALA A 145 -2.05 8.98 -6.73
CA ALA A 145 -1.04 9.93 -7.20
C ALA A 145 0.31 9.73 -6.52
N ARG A 146 0.31 9.39 -5.22
CA ARG A 146 1.54 9.07 -4.50
C ARG A 146 2.20 7.79 -5.03
N LEU A 147 1.42 6.74 -5.29
CA LEU A 147 1.96 5.51 -5.87
C LEU A 147 2.49 5.74 -7.27
N SER A 148 1.79 6.51 -8.11
CA SER A 148 2.27 6.89 -9.44
C SER A 148 3.62 7.59 -9.33
N TYR A 149 3.75 8.57 -8.44
CA TYR A 149 5.02 9.26 -8.23
C TYR A 149 6.16 8.31 -7.81
N VAL A 150 5.90 7.36 -6.91
CA VAL A 150 6.91 6.36 -6.50
C VAL A 150 7.33 5.49 -7.67
N LEU A 151 6.38 5.08 -8.52
CA LEU A 151 6.66 4.29 -9.71
C LEU A 151 7.46 5.11 -10.75
N ASP A 152 7.08 6.37 -10.98
CA ASP A 152 7.81 7.25 -11.90
C ASP A 152 9.27 7.43 -11.47
N GLN A 153 9.52 7.70 -10.19
CA GLN A 153 10.89 7.79 -9.64
C GLN A 153 11.66 6.48 -9.79
N LEU A 154 11.04 5.33 -9.55
CA LEU A 154 11.66 4.03 -9.72
C LEU A 154 12.08 3.79 -11.17
N PHE A 155 11.23 4.16 -12.13
CA PHE A 155 11.54 4.03 -13.55
C PHE A 155 12.61 5.03 -14.00
N GLU A 156 12.58 6.28 -13.53
CA GLU A 156 13.63 7.27 -13.79
C GLU A 156 15.00 6.76 -13.32
N ASP A 157 15.11 6.25 -12.08
CA ASP A 157 16.34 5.68 -11.52
C ASP A 157 16.86 4.50 -12.35
N TRP A 158 15.98 3.71 -12.95
CA TRP A 158 16.38 2.57 -13.78
C TRP A 158 16.85 2.95 -15.17
N PHE A 159 16.32 4.02 -15.75
CA PHE A 159 16.66 4.43 -17.12
C PHE A 159 17.76 5.50 -17.17
N GLU A 160 18.03 6.21 -16.10
CA GLU A 160 19.07 7.24 -16.03
C GLU A 160 20.36 6.77 -15.33
N GLY A 161 20.36 5.65 -14.62
CA GLY A 161 21.50 5.04 -13.92
C GLY A 161 22.25 4.06 -14.80
#